data_2c2d8d4a11ed4b4972696eceee8aa846
#
_entry.id   2c2d8d4a11ed4b4972696eceee8aa846
#
_cell.length_a   1.000
_cell.length_b   1.000
_cell.length_c   1.000
_cell.angle_alpha   90.00
_cell.angle_beta   90.00
_cell.angle_gamma   90.00
#
_symmetry.space_group_name_H-M   'P 1'
#
loop_
_entity.id
_entity.type
_entity.pdbx_description
1 polymer ?
#
loop_
_entity_poly.entity_id
_entity_poly.type
_entity_poly.pdbx_seq_one_letter_code
_entity_poly.pdbx_strand_id
1 'polypeptide(L)'
;MRELSNRERKWRNRIILVLFMLPFVSLISASAHLNDLAKVKARGQLVMLTLQGPTTYFEDGYGKNGFDYLLAKAFADSLGVELVVKTKPTLRQLLYSVGGPQGDFAAANLVKTAERNQSLVFATPYLEVTQQLIYRGGTRRPRSLENLDGELVVIADSSHSEHLELLKTERPKLTWIEQDYAEMSDLIRRVHEGEITYAVVDSLAYLINRHIYPKARKAMDISDPQPMAWAFPSHHDGSLLDAANTFLQHYIKSGELDSMTSELLAQTENFSVSNSQQLGKLVANRLPKYEAMFRETAAEFGMDWQLLAAVAYQESHWNPMARSPTG
;
A
#
# COMPACT_ATOMS: atom_id res chain seq x y z
N MET A 1 3.20 -71.35 23.91
CA MET A 1 3.52 -69.92 23.65
C MET A 1 4.55 -69.47 24.64
N ARG A 2 5.76 -69.08 24.17
CA ARG A 2 6.87 -68.63 25.07
C ARG A 2 6.59 -67.19 25.49
N GLU A 3 6.35 -66.98 26.80
CA GLU A 3 6.22 -65.63 27.31
C GLU A 3 7.56 -64.89 27.18
N LEU A 4 7.53 -63.73 26.53
CA LEU A 4 8.70 -62.86 26.39
C LEU A 4 9.12 -62.32 27.76
N SER A 5 10.42 -62.40 28.05
CA SER A 5 10.97 -61.87 29.28
C SER A 5 10.78 -60.34 29.39
N ASN A 6 10.76 -59.76 30.61
CA ASN A 6 10.61 -58.34 30.86
C ASN A 6 11.64 -57.47 30.11
N ARG A 7 12.80 -58.03 29.78
CA ARG A 7 13.90 -57.39 29.04
C ARG A 7 13.55 -57.31 27.55
N GLU A 8 12.96 -58.35 26.98
CA GLU A 8 12.53 -58.41 25.56
C GLU A 8 11.29 -57.53 25.31
N ARG A 9 10.36 -57.45 26.29
CA ARG A 9 9.22 -56.51 26.24
C ARG A 9 9.69 -55.03 26.21
N LYS A 10 10.68 -54.64 27.05
CA LYS A 10 11.26 -53.30 27.05
C LYS A 10 12.00 -53.00 25.75
N TRP A 11 12.68 -53.97 25.14
CA TRP A 11 13.38 -53.80 23.87
C TRP A 11 12.39 -53.62 22.72
N ARG A 12 11.37 -54.45 22.65
CA ARG A 12 10.29 -54.35 21.66
C ARG A 12 9.56 -53.01 21.71
N ASN A 13 9.23 -52.52 22.91
CA ASN A 13 8.57 -51.22 23.06
C ASN A 13 9.49 -50.06 22.68
N ARG A 14 10.78 -50.18 22.87
CA ARG A 14 11.76 -49.14 22.39
C ARG A 14 11.88 -49.17 20.87
N ILE A 15 11.89 -50.34 20.23
CA ILE A 15 11.94 -50.46 18.77
C ILE A 15 10.65 -49.90 18.14
N ILE A 16 9.47 -50.20 18.71
CA ILE A 16 8.19 -49.69 18.25
C ILE A 16 8.15 -48.13 18.38
N LEU A 17 8.66 -47.59 19.49
CA LEU A 17 8.73 -46.14 19.71
C LEU A 17 9.65 -45.43 18.69
N VAL A 18 10.80 -46.04 18.38
CA VAL A 18 11.73 -45.53 17.36
C VAL A 18 11.15 -45.62 15.95
N LEU A 19 10.43 -46.69 15.61
CA LEU A 19 9.76 -46.84 14.33
C LEU A 19 8.59 -45.86 14.15
N PHE A 20 7.88 -45.53 15.22
CA PHE A 20 6.80 -44.51 15.17
C PHE A 20 7.37 -43.05 15.11
N MET A 21 8.57 -42.80 15.64
CA MET A 21 9.22 -41.48 15.57
C MET A 21 9.90 -41.20 14.24
N LEU A 22 10.32 -42.23 13.49
CA LEU A 22 10.99 -42.08 12.18
C LEU A 22 10.18 -41.27 11.14
N PRO A 23 8.87 -41.51 10.91
CA PRO A 23 8.11 -40.68 9.98
C PRO A 23 7.90 -39.26 10.46
N PHE A 24 7.83 -39.03 11.78
CA PHE A 24 7.72 -37.66 12.36
C PHE A 24 9.01 -36.85 12.19
N VAL A 25 10.17 -37.48 12.37
CA VAL A 25 11.48 -36.85 12.14
C VAL A 25 11.68 -36.54 10.66
N SER A 26 11.22 -37.39 9.75
CA SER A 26 11.28 -37.16 8.30
C SER A 26 10.37 -36.01 7.84
N LEU A 27 9.18 -35.87 8.45
CA LEU A 27 8.27 -34.75 8.17
C LEU A 27 8.84 -33.40 8.67
N ILE A 28 9.45 -33.40 9.85
CA ILE A 28 10.10 -32.19 10.40
C ILE A 28 11.35 -31.82 9.58
N SER A 29 12.13 -32.80 9.14
CA SER A 29 13.31 -32.55 8.30
C SER A 29 12.93 -32.10 6.88
N ALA A 30 11.82 -32.58 6.31
CA ALA A 30 11.33 -32.13 5.00
C ALA A 30 10.86 -30.68 5.05
N SER A 31 10.24 -30.24 6.15
CA SER A 31 9.83 -28.83 6.31
C SER A 31 11.01 -27.89 6.49
N ALA A 32 12.13 -28.37 7.07
CA ALA A 32 13.32 -27.57 7.30
C ALA A 32 14.10 -27.23 6.02
N HIS A 33 13.80 -27.90 4.90
CA HIS A 33 14.47 -27.70 3.60
C HIS A 33 13.58 -27.06 2.53
N LEU A 34 12.34 -26.65 2.86
CA LEU A 34 11.50 -25.97 1.90
C LEU A 34 12.06 -24.58 1.61
N ASN A 35 12.20 -24.24 0.33
CA ASN A 35 12.50 -22.89 -0.10
C ASN A 35 11.29 -21.94 0.16
N ASP A 36 11.50 -20.62 0.07
CA ASP A 36 10.48 -19.65 0.47
C ASP A 36 9.20 -19.74 -0.37
N LEU A 37 9.30 -19.99 -1.67
CA LEU A 37 8.15 -20.25 -2.52
C LEU A 37 7.38 -21.51 -2.09
N ALA A 38 8.09 -22.58 -1.75
CA ALA A 38 7.45 -23.81 -1.28
C ALA A 38 6.78 -23.62 0.10
N LYS A 39 7.37 -22.83 1.00
CA LYS A 39 6.75 -22.44 2.28
C LYS A 39 5.44 -21.67 2.07
N VAL A 40 5.44 -20.68 1.15
CA VAL A 40 4.25 -19.91 0.78
C VAL A 40 3.15 -20.83 0.26
N LYS A 41 3.48 -21.73 -0.69
CA LYS A 41 2.53 -22.70 -1.24
C LYS A 41 2.02 -23.70 -0.20
N ALA A 42 2.89 -24.22 0.66
CA ALA A 42 2.53 -25.20 1.69
C ALA A 42 1.56 -24.62 2.75
N ARG A 43 1.74 -23.34 3.14
CA ARG A 43 0.81 -22.68 4.07
C ARG A 43 -0.44 -22.11 3.38
N GLY A 44 -0.50 -22.09 2.05
CA GLY A 44 -1.62 -21.57 1.26
C GLY A 44 -1.80 -20.06 1.31
N GLN A 45 -0.82 -19.31 1.76
CA GLN A 45 -0.90 -17.85 1.97
C GLN A 45 0.37 -17.14 1.53
N LEU A 46 0.19 -15.99 0.84
CA LEU A 46 1.23 -15.02 0.52
C LEU A 46 0.98 -13.76 1.35
N VAL A 47 1.96 -13.34 2.17
CA VAL A 47 1.81 -12.21 3.08
C VAL A 47 2.49 -10.96 2.51
N MET A 48 1.69 -9.97 2.11
CA MET A 48 2.13 -8.67 1.64
C MET A 48 2.21 -7.67 2.79
N LEU A 49 3.34 -6.99 2.93
CA LEU A 49 3.48 -5.79 3.75
C LEU A 49 3.20 -4.57 2.89
N THR A 50 2.38 -3.64 3.38
CA THR A 50 2.01 -2.44 2.61
C THR A 50 1.67 -1.26 3.52
N LEU A 51 1.43 -0.11 2.91
CA LEU A 51 0.84 1.07 3.53
C LEU A 51 -0.66 1.14 3.21
N GLN A 52 -1.39 1.96 3.95
CA GLN A 52 -2.80 2.18 3.68
C GLN A 52 -2.99 3.44 2.85
N GLY A 53 -3.51 3.28 1.63
CA GLY A 53 -3.78 4.40 0.74
C GLY A 53 -4.23 3.97 -0.66
N PRO A 54 -4.76 4.91 -1.47
CA PRO A 54 -5.37 4.60 -2.77
C PRO A 54 -4.39 4.03 -3.80
N THR A 55 -3.10 4.31 -3.67
CA THR A 55 -2.07 3.76 -4.56
C THR A 55 -1.52 2.42 -4.08
N THR A 56 -1.74 2.05 -2.83
CA THR A 56 -1.20 0.84 -2.20
C THR A 56 -2.28 -0.16 -1.85
N TYR A 57 -3.01 0.07 -0.77
CA TYR A 57 -4.09 -0.77 -0.29
C TYR A 57 -5.10 0.04 0.51
N PHE A 58 -6.37 -0.13 0.21
CA PHE A 58 -7.49 0.34 1.02
C PHE A 58 -8.65 -0.64 0.97
N GLU A 59 -9.56 -0.50 1.92
CA GLU A 59 -10.81 -1.26 1.96
C GLU A 59 -11.97 -0.29 2.11
N ASP A 60 -12.99 -0.46 1.29
CA ASP A 60 -14.20 0.34 1.28
C ASP A 60 -15.45 -0.56 1.22
N GLY A 61 -16.63 0.02 1.05
CA GLY A 61 -17.89 -0.71 0.97
C GLY A 61 -18.01 -1.67 -0.23
N TYR A 62 -17.11 -1.60 -1.19
CA TYR A 62 -17.04 -2.47 -2.37
C TYR A 62 -15.96 -3.56 -2.23
N GLY A 63 -15.12 -3.46 -1.20
CA GLY A 63 -14.07 -4.45 -0.89
C GLY A 63 -12.67 -3.87 -0.86
N LYS A 64 -11.69 -4.75 -1.03
CA LYS A 64 -10.27 -4.42 -1.00
C LYS A 64 -9.81 -3.93 -2.38
N ASN A 65 -9.04 -2.82 -2.40
CA ASN A 65 -8.59 -2.16 -3.61
C ASN A 65 -7.22 -1.49 -3.40
N GLY A 66 -6.69 -0.87 -4.44
CA GLY A 66 -5.38 -0.21 -4.47
C GLY A 66 -4.47 -0.85 -5.52
N PHE A 67 -3.59 -0.05 -6.14
CA PHE A 67 -2.75 -0.51 -7.24
C PHE A 67 -1.87 -1.71 -6.84
N ASP A 68 -1.07 -1.56 -5.78
CA ASP A 68 -0.19 -2.64 -5.31
C ASP A 68 -0.97 -3.85 -4.83
N TYR A 69 -2.14 -3.65 -4.21
CA TYR A 69 -3.01 -4.74 -3.80
C TYR A 69 -3.51 -5.57 -4.98
N LEU A 70 -4.01 -4.92 -6.03
CA LEU A 70 -4.53 -5.63 -7.21
C LEU A 70 -3.44 -6.42 -7.91
N LEU A 71 -2.25 -5.85 -8.07
CA LEU A 71 -1.11 -6.52 -8.67
C LEU A 71 -0.62 -7.71 -7.82
N ALA A 72 -0.53 -7.52 -6.49
CA ALA A 72 -0.15 -8.59 -5.56
C ALA A 72 -1.22 -9.70 -5.48
N LYS A 73 -2.50 -9.33 -5.60
CA LYS A 73 -3.60 -10.31 -5.65
C LYS A 73 -3.51 -11.19 -6.89
N ALA A 74 -3.23 -10.61 -8.06
CA ALA A 74 -3.00 -11.37 -9.29
C ALA A 74 -1.79 -12.31 -9.15
N PHE A 75 -0.72 -11.88 -8.47
CA PHE A 75 0.43 -12.76 -8.19
C PHE A 75 0.05 -13.90 -7.26
N ALA A 76 -0.64 -13.66 -6.15
CA ALA A 76 -1.10 -14.69 -5.22
C ALA A 76 -2.01 -15.71 -5.93
N ASP A 77 -2.92 -15.26 -6.79
CA ASP A 77 -3.80 -16.09 -7.60
C ASP A 77 -3.00 -16.98 -8.57
N SER A 78 -1.96 -16.44 -9.18
CA SER A 78 -1.07 -17.22 -10.07
C SER A 78 -0.30 -18.33 -9.35
N LEU A 79 -0.07 -18.15 -8.03
CA LEU A 79 0.55 -19.17 -7.18
C LEU A 79 -0.48 -20.18 -6.60
N GLY A 80 -1.78 -19.90 -6.73
CA GLY A 80 -2.87 -20.69 -6.14
C GLY A 80 -2.96 -20.54 -4.62
N VAL A 81 -2.63 -19.35 -4.06
CA VAL A 81 -2.64 -19.07 -2.62
C VAL A 81 -3.47 -17.83 -2.31
N GLU A 82 -3.89 -17.70 -1.04
CA GLU A 82 -4.58 -16.51 -0.55
C GLU A 82 -3.59 -15.34 -0.34
N LEU A 83 -3.96 -14.11 -0.74
CA LEU A 83 -3.22 -12.90 -0.38
C LEU A 83 -3.64 -12.42 1.00
N VAL A 84 -2.69 -12.40 1.94
CA VAL A 84 -2.86 -11.79 3.28
C VAL A 84 -2.17 -10.44 3.29
N VAL A 85 -2.92 -9.38 3.60
CA VAL A 85 -2.40 -8.00 3.66
C VAL A 85 -2.11 -7.61 5.10
N LYS A 86 -0.93 -7.06 5.34
CA LYS A 86 -0.55 -6.46 6.63
C LYS A 86 -0.09 -5.02 6.40
N THR A 87 -0.88 -4.07 6.86
CA THR A 87 -0.55 -2.64 6.77
C THR A 87 0.43 -2.21 7.86
N LYS A 88 1.24 -1.22 7.54
CA LYS A 88 2.13 -0.52 8.46
C LYS A 88 1.75 0.95 8.54
N PRO A 89 1.87 1.58 9.71
CA PRO A 89 1.47 2.97 9.89
C PRO A 89 2.41 3.98 9.21
N THR A 90 3.70 3.64 9.01
CA THR A 90 4.69 4.51 8.36
C THR A 90 5.58 3.74 7.41
N LEU A 91 6.19 4.43 6.44
CA LEU A 91 7.16 3.87 5.50
C LEU A 91 8.39 3.29 6.24
N ARG A 92 8.89 3.98 7.27
CA ARG A 92 9.97 3.50 8.14
C ARG A 92 9.67 2.14 8.74
N GLN A 93 8.49 1.97 9.33
CA GLN A 93 8.07 0.70 9.92
C GLN A 93 7.87 -0.39 8.87
N LEU A 94 7.39 -0.04 7.69
CA LEU A 94 7.28 -0.97 6.57
C LEU A 94 8.66 -1.49 6.17
N LEU A 95 9.61 -0.60 5.83
CA LEU A 95 10.96 -0.97 5.39
C LEU A 95 11.70 -1.82 6.42
N TYR A 96 11.60 -1.45 7.71
CA TYR A 96 12.16 -2.25 8.81
C TYR A 96 11.55 -3.65 8.91
N SER A 97 10.26 -3.79 8.57
CA SER A 97 9.53 -5.06 8.69
C SER A 97 9.81 -6.04 7.54
N VAL A 98 10.32 -5.59 6.40
CA VAL A 98 10.56 -6.45 5.21
C VAL A 98 11.60 -7.54 5.50
N GLY A 99 12.59 -7.28 6.37
CA GLY A 99 13.59 -8.29 6.78
C GLY A 99 13.13 -9.22 7.91
N GLY A 100 11.92 -9.06 8.44
CA GLY A 100 11.42 -9.82 9.58
C GLY A 100 10.42 -10.93 9.21
N PRO A 101 9.97 -11.70 10.20
CA PRO A 101 9.04 -12.82 9.97
C PRO A 101 7.59 -12.38 9.70
N GLN A 102 7.36 -11.08 9.53
CA GLN A 102 6.01 -10.52 9.49
C GLN A 102 5.35 -10.58 8.10
N GLY A 103 6.13 -10.69 7.03
CA GLY A 103 5.65 -10.76 5.66
C GLY A 103 6.66 -11.38 4.72
N ASP A 104 6.22 -11.72 3.53
CA ASP A 104 7.05 -12.34 2.50
C ASP A 104 7.71 -11.31 1.60
N PHE A 105 7.04 -10.21 1.35
CA PHE A 105 7.50 -9.09 0.54
C PHE A 105 6.77 -7.81 0.89
N ALA A 106 7.28 -6.67 0.42
CA ALA A 106 6.60 -5.39 0.51
C ALA A 106 6.20 -4.87 -0.86
N ALA A 107 4.96 -4.36 -0.94
CA ALA A 107 4.39 -3.66 -2.08
C ALA A 107 3.72 -2.38 -1.55
N ALA A 108 4.39 -1.24 -1.75
CA ALA A 108 3.97 0.06 -1.21
C ALA A 108 4.55 1.22 -2.04
N ASN A 109 4.41 1.17 -3.36
CA ASN A 109 4.97 2.14 -4.30
C ASN A 109 6.48 2.39 -4.07
N LEU A 110 7.23 1.32 -3.80
CA LEU A 110 8.62 1.44 -3.45
C LEU A 110 9.49 1.70 -4.68
N VAL A 111 10.10 2.87 -4.73
CA VAL A 111 11.14 3.19 -5.71
C VAL A 111 12.43 2.48 -5.30
N LYS A 112 13.06 1.85 -6.29
CA LYS A 112 14.37 1.20 -6.13
C LYS A 112 15.45 2.27 -6.06
N THR A 113 16.05 2.47 -4.88
CA THR A 113 17.17 3.40 -4.67
C THR A 113 18.47 2.66 -4.34
N ALA A 114 19.60 3.34 -4.50
CA ALA A 114 20.90 2.79 -4.16
C ALA A 114 21.03 2.46 -2.66
N GLU A 115 20.41 3.26 -1.80
CA GLU A 115 20.38 3.06 -0.35
C GLU A 115 19.59 1.81 0.01
N ARG A 116 18.38 1.66 -0.51
CA ARG A 116 17.51 0.50 -0.24
C ARG A 116 18.09 -0.81 -0.77
N ASN A 117 18.83 -0.78 -1.87
CA ASN A 117 19.52 -1.95 -2.43
C ASN A 117 20.60 -2.54 -1.50
N GLN A 118 21.02 -1.83 -0.45
CA GLN A 118 21.99 -2.35 0.53
C GLN A 118 21.35 -3.40 1.47
N SER A 119 20.05 -3.31 1.71
CA SER A 119 19.33 -4.17 2.66
C SER A 119 18.18 -4.97 2.04
N LEU A 120 17.69 -4.56 0.88
CA LEU A 120 16.56 -5.16 0.17
C LEU A 120 16.95 -5.59 -1.23
N VAL A 121 16.25 -6.61 -1.75
CA VAL A 121 16.33 -7.01 -3.15
C VAL A 121 15.00 -6.67 -3.82
N PHE A 122 15.06 -6.06 -4.99
CA PHE A 122 13.87 -5.63 -5.71
C PHE A 122 13.53 -6.58 -6.86
N ALA A 123 12.24 -6.82 -7.05
CA ALA A 123 11.73 -7.55 -8.20
C ALA A 123 11.87 -6.74 -9.50
N THR A 124 11.46 -7.33 -10.61
CA THR A 124 11.30 -6.64 -11.90
C THR A 124 10.43 -5.39 -11.70
N PRO A 125 10.91 -4.20 -12.09
CA PRO A 125 10.08 -3.00 -12.04
C PRO A 125 8.81 -3.13 -12.86
N TYR A 126 7.69 -2.68 -12.29
CA TYR A 126 6.39 -2.72 -12.95
C TYR A 126 5.90 -1.36 -13.43
N LEU A 127 6.43 -0.26 -12.87
CA LEU A 127 6.17 1.11 -13.31
C LEU A 127 7.43 1.96 -13.22
N GLU A 128 7.42 3.08 -13.94
CA GLU A 128 8.35 4.19 -13.75
C GLU A 128 7.58 5.43 -13.30
N VAL A 129 8.09 6.12 -12.29
CA VAL A 129 7.52 7.34 -11.74
C VAL A 129 8.54 8.46 -11.69
N THR A 130 8.10 9.70 -11.88
CA THR A 130 8.91 10.89 -11.61
C THR A 130 8.54 11.48 -10.27
N GLN A 131 9.49 12.11 -9.58
CA GLN A 131 9.20 12.92 -8.41
C GLN A 131 8.73 14.31 -8.85
N GLN A 132 7.61 14.75 -8.31
CA GLN A 132 6.95 15.98 -8.72
C GLN A 132 6.84 16.96 -7.56
N LEU A 133 7.35 18.18 -7.77
CA LEU A 133 7.04 19.29 -6.91
C LEU A 133 5.59 19.72 -7.18
N ILE A 134 4.77 19.72 -6.14
CA ILE A 134 3.39 20.23 -6.20
C ILE A 134 3.25 21.49 -5.35
N TYR A 135 2.30 22.34 -5.74
CA TYR A 135 1.99 23.60 -5.10
C TYR A 135 0.49 23.88 -5.14
N ARG A 136 0.00 24.82 -4.32
CA ARG A 136 -1.40 25.22 -4.34
C ARG A 136 -1.73 26.10 -5.55
N GLY A 137 -2.69 25.69 -6.37
CA GLY A 137 -3.22 26.49 -7.48
C GLY A 137 -3.85 27.79 -6.98
N GLY A 138 -3.58 28.88 -7.68
CA GLY A 138 -3.95 30.26 -7.27
C GLY A 138 -2.83 31.01 -6.55
N THR A 139 -1.74 30.31 -6.17
CA THR A 139 -0.49 30.93 -5.71
C THR A 139 0.53 31.00 -6.85
N ARG A 140 1.67 31.67 -6.62
CA ARG A 140 2.74 31.76 -7.61
C ARG A 140 3.35 30.36 -7.85
N ARG A 141 3.36 29.91 -9.12
CA ARG A 141 4.00 28.64 -9.49
C ARG A 141 5.52 28.74 -9.32
N PRO A 142 6.16 27.87 -8.51
CA PRO A 142 7.61 27.83 -8.39
C PRO A 142 8.25 27.37 -9.71
N ARG A 143 9.42 27.91 -10.02
CA ARG A 143 10.18 27.61 -11.24
C ARG A 143 11.47 26.83 -10.98
N SER A 144 11.87 26.74 -9.72
CA SER A 144 13.04 25.97 -9.27
C SER A 144 12.87 25.60 -7.79
N LEU A 145 13.66 24.65 -7.31
CA LEU A 145 13.72 24.27 -5.89
C LEU A 145 14.52 25.28 -5.03
N GLU A 146 15.27 26.19 -5.66
CA GLU A 146 16.21 27.07 -4.95
C GLU A 146 15.54 28.27 -4.29
N ASN A 147 14.38 28.68 -4.79
CA ASN A 147 13.69 29.91 -4.36
C ASN A 147 12.22 29.59 -4.01
N LEU A 148 12.01 28.60 -3.16
CA LEU A 148 10.71 28.32 -2.59
C LEU A 148 10.42 29.36 -1.49
N ASP A 149 9.25 29.99 -1.56
CA ASP A 149 8.78 31.01 -0.63
C ASP A 149 7.88 30.43 0.48
N GLY A 150 8.10 29.16 0.83
CA GLY A 150 7.35 28.46 1.85
C GLY A 150 7.93 27.08 2.15
N GLU A 151 7.27 26.36 3.02
CA GLU A 151 7.69 25.03 3.48
C GLU A 151 7.53 23.99 2.37
N LEU A 152 8.59 23.20 2.18
CA LEU A 152 8.59 21.98 1.38
C LEU A 152 8.48 20.79 2.32
N VAL A 153 7.48 19.95 2.13
CA VAL A 153 7.22 18.77 2.96
C VAL A 153 7.33 17.49 2.15
N VAL A 154 7.95 16.47 2.73
CA VAL A 154 8.07 15.11 2.16
C VAL A 154 7.78 14.06 3.22
N ILE A 155 7.50 12.84 2.78
CA ILE A 155 7.38 11.69 3.67
C ILE A 155 8.79 11.31 4.15
N ALA A 156 8.93 11.07 5.45
CA ALA A 156 10.17 10.61 6.06
C ALA A 156 10.59 9.23 5.50
N ASP A 157 11.91 9.01 5.36
CA ASP A 157 12.52 7.80 4.80
C ASP A 157 12.03 7.45 3.37
N SER A 158 11.44 8.41 2.67
CA SER A 158 11.01 8.22 1.28
C SER A 158 12.17 8.42 0.30
N SER A 159 12.00 7.86 -0.91
CA SER A 159 12.93 8.16 -2.02
C SER A 159 12.98 9.66 -2.38
N HIS A 160 11.95 10.42 -2.00
CA HIS A 160 11.92 11.88 -2.17
C HIS A 160 12.91 12.56 -1.21
N SER A 161 12.93 12.14 0.07
CA SER A 161 13.90 12.63 1.04
C SER A 161 15.33 12.27 0.64
N GLU A 162 15.58 11.00 0.27
CA GLU A 162 16.88 10.54 -0.24
C GLU A 162 17.35 11.39 -1.44
N HIS A 163 16.45 11.69 -2.38
CA HIS A 163 16.77 12.51 -3.55
C HIS A 163 17.05 13.97 -3.20
N LEU A 164 16.27 14.56 -2.29
CA LEU A 164 16.51 15.93 -1.84
C LEU A 164 17.85 16.07 -1.12
N GLU A 165 18.28 15.06 -0.36
CA GLU A 165 19.62 15.05 0.24
C GLU A 165 20.74 15.04 -0.83
N LEU A 166 20.56 14.29 -1.92
CA LEU A 166 21.49 14.34 -3.05
C LEU A 166 21.50 15.73 -3.70
N LEU A 167 20.32 16.32 -3.97
CA LEU A 167 20.21 17.64 -4.57
C LEU A 167 20.79 18.75 -3.68
N LYS A 168 20.75 18.59 -2.36
CA LYS A 168 21.29 19.55 -1.39
C LYS A 168 22.81 19.73 -1.52
N THR A 169 23.52 18.70 -1.98
CA THR A 169 24.97 18.80 -2.23
C THR A 169 25.30 19.90 -3.27
N GLU A 170 24.43 20.08 -4.27
CA GLU A 170 24.55 21.10 -5.31
C GLU A 170 23.77 22.39 -4.96
N ARG A 171 22.76 22.27 -4.09
CA ARG A 171 21.84 23.34 -3.68
C ARG A 171 21.80 23.50 -2.15
N PRO A 172 22.86 24.04 -1.52
CA PRO A 172 22.97 24.05 -0.05
C PRO A 172 21.87 24.81 0.68
N LYS A 173 21.14 25.68 -0.02
CA LYS A 173 20.01 26.44 0.56
C LYS A 173 18.69 25.66 0.55
N LEU A 174 18.64 24.47 -0.09
CA LEU A 174 17.46 23.63 -0.13
C LEU A 174 17.18 23.09 1.27
N THR A 175 15.96 23.31 1.75
CA THR A 175 15.47 22.82 3.04
C THR A 175 14.09 22.21 2.87
N TRP A 176 13.80 21.20 3.66
CA TRP A 176 12.48 20.57 3.70
C TRP A 176 12.18 20.05 5.10
N ILE A 177 10.93 19.67 5.30
CA ILE A 177 10.42 19.05 6.52
C ILE A 177 10.02 17.63 6.19
N GLU A 178 10.51 16.67 6.95
CA GLU A 178 10.09 15.28 6.88
C GLU A 178 8.95 15.02 7.86
N GLN A 179 7.92 14.32 7.39
CA GLN A 179 6.78 13.95 8.22
C GLN A 179 6.42 12.47 8.03
N ASP A 180 6.08 11.81 9.13
CA ASP A 180 5.66 10.40 9.15
C ASP A 180 4.21 10.26 8.69
N TYR A 181 3.98 10.31 7.38
CA TYR A 181 2.69 9.98 6.79
C TYR A 181 2.70 8.56 6.22
N ALA A 182 1.52 7.94 6.21
CA ALA A 182 1.35 6.64 5.55
C ALA A 182 1.37 6.79 4.03
N GLU A 183 0.85 7.88 3.49
CA GLU A 183 0.58 8.02 2.06
C GLU A 183 0.73 9.46 1.54
N MET A 184 1.09 9.59 0.26
CA MET A 184 1.26 10.88 -0.42
C MET A 184 -0.05 11.63 -0.63
N SER A 185 -1.19 10.94 -0.63
CA SER A 185 -2.52 11.56 -0.71
C SER A 185 -2.75 12.57 0.41
N ASP A 186 -2.18 12.33 1.61
CA ASP A 186 -2.25 13.30 2.71
C ASP A 186 -1.49 14.59 2.39
N LEU A 187 -0.29 14.49 1.79
CA LEU A 187 0.45 15.67 1.35
C LEU A 187 -0.31 16.44 0.26
N ILE A 188 -0.87 15.72 -0.71
CA ILE A 188 -1.64 16.33 -1.82
C ILE A 188 -2.88 17.06 -1.27
N ARG A 189 -3.60 16.43 -0.32
CA ARG A 189 -4.74 17.05 0.37
C ARG A 189 -4.33 18.33 1.10
N ARG A 190 -3.26 18.31 1.87
CA ARG A 190 -2.77 19.45 2.65
C ARG A 190 -2.30 20.63 1.78
N VAL A 191 -1.67 20.34 0.63
CA VAL A 191 -1.38 21.37 -0.39
C VAL A 191 -2.68 21.95 -0.95
N HIS A 192 -3.69 21.09 -1.24
CA HIS A 192 -5.00 21.53 -1.71
C HIS A 192 -5.70 22.46 -0.72
N GLU A 193 -5.67 22.12 0.56
CA GLU A 193 -6.29 22.89 1.65
C GLU A 193 -5.48 24.16 2.00
N GLY A 194 -4.18 24.15 1.67
CA GLY A 194 -3.25 25.26 1.95
C GLY A 194 -2.67 25.20 3.34
N GLU A 195 -2.66 24.03 3.95
CA GLU A 195 -2.00 23.77 5.23
C GLU A 195 -0.48 23.72 5.09
N ILE A 196 0.02 23.26 3.92
CA ILE A 196 1.43 23.30 3.53
C ILE A 196 1.57 23.97 2.16
N THR A 197 2.74 24.58 1.92
CA THR A 197 2.96 25.37 0.69
C THR A 197 3.36 24.47 -0.48
N TYR A 198 4.31 23.57 -0.27
CA TYR A 198 4.87 22.67 -1.27
C TYR A 198 4.99 21.27 -0.72
N ALA A 199 4.88 20.26 -1.61
CA ALA A 199 5.25 18.90 -1.30
C ALA A 199 5.93 18.23 -2.50
N VAL A 200 6.70 17.17 -2.26
CA VAL A 200 7.16 16.26 -3.30
C VAL A 200 6.36 14.98 -3.19
N VAL A 201 5.81 14.56 -4.32
CA VAL A 201 5.05 13.32 -4.47
C VAL A 201 5.46 12.64 -5.77
N ASP A 202 5.18 11.34 -5.93
CA ASP A 202 5.39 10.70 -7.22
C ASP A 202 4.27 11.01 -8.23
N SER A 203 4.58 10.79 -9.50
CA SER A 203 3.67 11.07 -10.61
C SER A 203 2.41 10.21 -10.57
N LEU A 204 2.47 8.96 -10.05
CA LEU A 204 1.31 8.08 -9.91
C LEU A 204 0.36 8.60 -8.82
N ALA A 205 0.89 8.92 -7.64
CA ALA A 205 0.09 9.47 -6.56
C ALA A 205 -0.58 10.78 -6.97
N TYR A 206 0.15 11.66 -7.65
CA TYR A 206 -0.43 12.90 -8.18
C TYR A 206 -1.55 12.61 -9.20
N LEU A 207 -1.31 11.72 -10.16
CA LEU A 207 -2.27 11.38 -11.20
C LEU A 207 -3.59 10.84 -10.64
N ILE A 208 -3.51 9.94 -9.65
CA ILE A 208 -4.67 9.35 -8.99
C ILE A 208 -5.45 10.40 -8.19
N ASN A 209 -4.76 11.31 -7.53
CA ASN A 209 -5.37 12.25 -6.58
C ASN A 209 -5.74 13.63 -7.17
N ARG A 210 -5.26 14.00 -8.36
CA ARG A 210 -5.46 15.33 -8.95
C ARG A 210 -6.92 15.74 -9.14
N HIS A 211 -7.81 14.78 -9.36
CA HIS A 211 -9.25 15.05 -9.55
C HIS A 211 -9.95 15.27 -8.20
N ILE A 212 -9.48 14.62 -7.14
CA ILE A 212 -9.99 14.77 -5.77
C ILE A 212 -9.50 16.11 -5.19
N TYR A 213 -8.25 16.47 -5.47
CA TYR A 213 -7.57 17.65 -4.91
C TYR A 213 -7.15 18.67 -5.99
N PRO A 214 -8.09 19.28 -6.72
CA PRO A 214 -7.80 20.07 -7.94
C PRO A 214 -7.00 21.36 -7.68
N LYS A 215 -6.88 21.83 -6.44
CA LYS A 215 -6.01 22.97 -6.09
C LYS A 215 -4.56 22.57 -5.87
N ALA A 216 -4.27 21.30 -5.60
CA ALA A 216 -2.90 20.79 -5.66
C ALA A 216 -2.49 20.66 -7.12
N ARG A 217 -1.48 21.40 -7.56
CA ARG A 217 -1.02 21.43 -8.95
C ARG A 217 0.45 21.07 -9.06
N LYS A 218 0.78 20.34 -10.11
CA LYS A 218 2.19 20.07 -10.46
C LYS A 218 2.88 21.36 -10.89
N ALA A 219 4.02 21.66 -10.26
CA ALA A 219 4.92 22.70 -10.69
C ALA A 219 5.92 22.20 -11.74
N MET A 220 6.66 21.15 -11.42
CA MET A 220 7.68 20.53 -12.30
C MET A 220 7.99 19.11 -11.85
N ASP A 221 8.62 18.33 -12.72
CA ASP A 221 9.35 17.13 -12.32
C ASP A 221 10.70 17.54 -11.75
N ILE A 222 11.15 16.88 -10.69
CA ILE A 222 12.43 17.12 -10.02
C ILE A 222 13.38 15.93 -10.11
N SER A 223 12.95 14.84 -10.71
CA SER A 223 13.77 13.66 -11.01
C SER A 223 13.53 13.17 -12.43
N ASP A 224 14.49 12.41 -12.95
CA ASP A 224 14.25 11.48 -14.05
C ASP A 224 13.30 10.36 -13.63
N PRO A 225 12.73 9.58 -14.59
CA PRO A 225 11.93 8.41 -14.27
C PRO A 225 12.69 7.42 -13.38
N GLN A 226 12.05 6.94 -12.34
CA GLN A 226 12.59 6.02 -11.35
C GLN A 226 11.78 4.72 -11.32
N PRO A 227 12.45 3.55 -11.27
CA PRO A 227 11.76 2.27 -11.29
C PRO A 227 11.08 1.99 -9.95
N MET A 228 9.81 1.62 -10.01
CA MET A 228 8.98 1.17 -8.89
C MET A 228 8.90 -0.34 -8.91
N ALA A 229 9.17 -0.99 -7.79
CA ALA A 229 9.23 -2.45 -7.70
C ALA A 229 8.88 -2.96 -6.30
N TRP A 230 8.42 -4.21 -6.23
CA TRP A 230 8.28 -4.93 -4.96
C TRP A 230 9.62 -5.21 -4.32
N ALA A 231 9.68 -5.08 -2.99
CA ALA A 231 10.88 -5.31 -2.20
C ALA A 231 10.81 -6.62 -1.42
N PHE A 232 11.90 -7.38 -1.46
CA PHE A 232 12.08 -8.66 -0.78
C PHE A 232 13.25 -8.57 0.18
N PRO A 233 13.28 -9.41 1.24
CA PRO A 233 14.44 -9.50 2.12
C PRO A 233 15.68 -10.03 1.38
N SER A 234 16.84 -9.42 1.62
CA SER A 234 18.09 -9.80 0.95
C SER A 234 18.68 -11.15 1.39
N HIS A 235 18.26 -11.66 2.55
CA HIS A 235 18.81 -12.89 3.15
C HIS A 235 17.98 -14.16 2.87
N HIS A 236 16.99 -14.09 1.99
CA HIS A 236 16.15 -15.21 1.58
C HIS A 236 16.77 -15.99 0.40
N ASP A 237 16.23 -17.19 0.12
CA ASP A 237 16.78 -18.09 -0.90
C ASP A 237 16.52 -17.64 -2.36
N GLY A 238 15.76 -16.58 -2.55
CA GLY A 238 15.44 -15.99 -3.86
C GLY A 238 14.31 -16.66 -4.63
N SER A 239 13.83 -17.83 -4.22
CA SER A 239 12.83 -18.59 -4.97
C SER A 239 11.49 -17.87 -5.13
N LEU A 240 11.06 -17.13 -4.12
CA LEU A 240 9.85 -16.31 -4.18
C LEU A 240 10.05 -15.07 -5.06
N LEU A 241 11.22 -14.43 -4.99
CA LEU A 241 11.62 -13.32 -5.88
C LEU A 241 11.64 -13.76 -7.34
N ASP A 242 12.20 -14.93 -7.66
CA ASP A 242 12.22 -15.47 -9.03
C ASP A 242 10.81 -15.76 -9.55
N ALA A 243 9.92 -16.28 -8.70
CA ALA A 243 8.52 -16.46 -9.04
C ALA A 243 7.82 -15.13 -9.31
N ALA A 244 8.07 -14.10 -8.47
CA ALA A 244 7.55 -12.75 -8.66
C ALA A 244 8.08 -12.11 -9.96
N ASN A 245 9.37 -12.25 -10.25
CA ASN A 245 9.96 -11.76 -11.49
C ASN A 245 9.34 -12.42 -12.73
N THR A 246 9.15 -13.73 -12.70
CA THR A 246 8.51 -14.48 -13.79
C THR A 246 7.07 -14.01 -14.00
N PHE A 247 6.31 -13.85 -12.92
CA PHE A 247 4.95 -13.33 -12.97
C PHE A 247 4.90 -11.91 -13.55
N LEU A 248 5.69 -10.98 -13.01
CA LEU A 248 5.70 -9.58 -13.43
C LEU A 248 6.09 -9.43 -14.91
N GLN A 249 7.12 -10.16 -15.36
CA GLN A 249 7.52 -10.13 -16.78
C GLN A 249 6.40 -10.62 -17.69
N HIS A 250 5.67 -11.66 -17.29
CA HIS A 250 4.52 -12.15 -18.04
C HIS A 250 3.37 -11.14 -18.02
N TYR A 251 3.02 -10.62 -16.87
CA TYR A 251 1.92 -9.67 -16.65
C TYR A 251 2.12 -8.34 -17.41
N ILE A 252 3.37 -7.86 -17.46
CA ILE A 252 3.76 -6.70 -18.27
C ILE A 252 3.63 -7.03 -19.75
N LYS A 253 4.20 -8.16 -20.19
CA LYS A 253 4.26 -8.53 -21.61
C LYS A 253 2.88 -8.87 -22.20
N SER A 254 1.95 -9.39 -21.40
CA SER A 254 0.58 -9.68 -21.83
C SER A 254 -0.29 -8.42 -21.99
N GLY A 255 0.14 -7.26 -21.46
CA GLY A 255 -0.66 -6.02 -21.43
C GLY A 255 -1.67 -5.96 -20.28
N GLU A 256 -1.70 -6.96 -19.40
CA GLU A 256 -2.59 -6.97 -18.23
C GLU A 256 -2.28 -5.85 -17.25
N LEU A 257 -1.00 -5.49 -17.08
CA LEU A 257 -0.59 -4.35 -16.26
C LEU A 257 -1.14 -3.03 -16.80
N ASP A 258 -1.06 -2.81 -18.11
CA ASP A 258 -1.57 -1.59 -18.76
C ASP A 258 -3.09 -1.51 -18.63
N SER A 259 -3.79 -2.64 -18.79
CA SER A 259 -5.24 -2.73 -18.61
C SER A 259 -5.66 -2.40 -17.18
N MET A 260 -4.99 -3.00 -16.18
CA MET A 260 -5.23 -2.75 -14.76
C MET A 260 -4.96 -1.26 -14.40
N THR A 261 -3.87 -0.69 -14.88
CA THR A 261 -3.52 0.72 -14.65
C THR A 261 -4.56 1.65 -15.28
N SER A 262 -4.98 1.37 -16.52
CA SER A 262 -5.99 2.17 -17.23
C SER A 262 -7.34 2.11 -16.54
N GLU A 263 -7.75 0.94 -16.05
CA GLU A 263 -9.00 0.77 -15.31
C GLU A 263 -8.97 1.54 -13.98
N LEU A 264 -7.88 1.46 -13.22
CA LEU A 264 -7.72 2.23 -11.98
C LEU A 264 -7.81 3.73 -12.23
N LEU A 265 -7.14 4.22 -13.27
CA LEU A 265 -7.18 5.65 -13.64
C LEU A 265 -8.60 6.07 -14.10
N ALA A 266 -9.28 5.26 -14.88
CA ALA A 266 -10.66 5.53 -15.30
C ALA A 266 -11.63 5.59 -14.11
N GLN A 267 -11.45 4.73 -13.11
CA GLN A 267 -12.23 4.78 -11.87
C GLN A 267 -12.00 6.10 -11.13
N THR A 268 -10.73 6.58 -11.03
CA THR A 268 -10.43 7.85 -10.37
C THR A 268 -10.95 9.08 -11.15
N GLU A 269 -11.00 9.02 -12.46
CA GLU A 269 -11.59 10.09 -13.28
C GLU A 269 -13.12 10.14 -13.16
N ASN A 270 -13.79 9.00 -13.00
CA ASN A 270 -15.23 8.91 -12.75
C ASN A 270 -15.63 9.39 -11.34
N PHE A 271 -14.71 9.41 -10.37
CA PHE A 271 -14.82 10.20 -9.14
C PHE A 271 -14.69 11.70 -9.45
N SER A 272 -15.56 12.17 -10.33
CA SER A 272 -15.42 13.48 -10.95
C SER A 272 -15.46 14.60 -9.91
N VAL A 273 -14.72 15.66 -10.23
CA VAL A 273 -14.68 16.96 -9.56
C VAL A 273 -16.09 17.49 -9.19
N SER A 274 -17.12 17.14 -9.96
CA SER A 274 -18.51 17.46 -9.67
C SER A 274 -19.01 16.78 -8.39
N ASN A 275 -18.73 15.49 -8.17
CA ASN A 275 -19.20 14.77 -6.99
C ASN A 275 -18.44 15.18 -5.73
N SER A 276 -17.10 15.36 -5.80
CA SER A 276 -16.30 15.79 -4.66
C SER A 276 -16.58 17.26 -4.27
N GLN A 277 -16.75 18.15 -5.24
CA GLN A 277 -17.15 19.54 -4.98
C GLN A 277 -18.59 19.63 -4.47
N GLN A 278 -19.49 18.80 -5.00
CA GLN A 278 -20.87 18.72 -4.53
C GLN A 278 -20.91 18.18 -3.10
N LEU A 279 -20.18 17.10 -2.81
CA LEU A 279 -20.03 16.57 -1.45
C LEU A 279 -19.47 17.63 -0.51
N GLY A 280 -18.37 18.30 -0.86
CA GLY A 280 -17.78 19.38 -0.05
C GLY A 280 -18.76 20.52 0.24
N LYS A 281 -19.55 20.95 -0.73
CA LYS A 281 -20.62 21.95 -0.53
C LYS A 281 -21.72 21.42 0.37
N LEU A 282 -22.09 20.18 0.26
CA LEU A 282 -23.15 19.56 1.10
C LEU A 282 -22.64 19.31 2.52
N VAL A 283 -21.39 18.91 2.69
CA VAL A 283 -20.73 18.83 4.02
C VAL A 283 -20.71 20.21 4.70
N ALA A 284 -20.37 21.27 3.97
CA ALA A 284 -20.34 22.61 4.54
C ALA A 284 -21.72 23.19 4.84
N ASN A 285 -22.76 22.91 4.00
CA ASN A 285 -24.03 23.61 4.05
C ASN A 285 -25.23 22.77 4.53
N ARG A 286 -25.19 21.43 4.34
CA ARG A 286 -26.29 20.54 4.72
C ARG A 286 -25.96 19.70 5.95
N LEU A 287 -24.80 19.06 6.01
CA LEU A 287 -24.43 18.17 7.10
C LEU A 287 -24.58 18.84 8.49
N PRO A 288 -24.17 20.10 8.71
CA PRO A 288 -24.33 20.74 10.02
C PRO A 288 -25.76 20.81 10.52
N LYS A 289 -26.76 20.80 9.62
CA LYS A 289 -28.19 20.81 9.99
C LYS A 289 -28.66 19.48 10.58
N TYR A 290 -27.97 18.40 10.31
CA TYR A 290 -28.33 17.04 10.70
C TYR A 290 -27.29 16.39 11.61
N GLU A 291 -26.15 17.02 11.82
CA GLU A 291 -25.04 16.45 12.58
C GLU A 291 -25.45 16.05 14.01
N ALA A 292 -26.18 16.91 14.70
CA ALA A 292 -26.65 16.60 16.05
C ALA A 292 -27.53 15.34 16.07
N MET A 293 -28.45 15.22 15.11
CA MET A 293 -29.32 14.05 14.96
C MET A 293 -28.50 12.78 14.64
N PHE A 294 -27.53 12.85 13.73
CA PHE A 294 -26.65 11.71 13.43
C PHE A 294 -25.86 11.26 14.66
N ARG A 295 -25.31 12.21 15.44
CA ARG A 295 -24.56 11.91 16.67
C ARG A 295 -25.42 11.26 17.73
N GLU A 296 -26.62 11.78 17.95
CA GLU A 296 -27.59 11.24 18.93
C GLU A 296 -28.04 9.82 18.55
N THR A 297 -28.48 9.64 17.28
CA THR A 297 -28.89 8.31 16.78
C THR A 297 -27.76 7.32 16.80
N ALA A 298 -26.58 7.71 16.35
CA ALA A 298 -25.41 6.81 16.33
C ALA A 298 -25.00 6.37 17.75
N ALA A 299 -25.08 7.26 18.74
CA ALA A 299 -24.80 6.93 20.14
C ALA A 299 -25.80 5.92 20.71
N GLU A 300 -27.08 6.00 20.34
CA GLU A 300 -28.14 5.06 20.77
C GLU A 300 -27.85 3.63 20.28
N PHE A 301 -27.31 3.47 19.07
CA PHE A 301 -27.00 2.18 18.45
C PHE A 301 -25.53 1.76 18.56
N GLY A 302 -24.68 2.51 19.26
CA GLY A 302 -23.24 2.21 19.38
C GLY A 302 -22.47 2.29 18.06
N MET A 303 -22.91 3.14 17.13
CA MET A 303 -22.34 3.31 15.78
C MET A 303 -21.47 4.56 15.68
N ASP A 304 -20.58 4.59 14.69
CA ASP A 304 -19.92 5.83 14.28
C ASP A 304 -20.93 6.75 13.58
N TRP A 305 -21.09 7.98 14.08
CA TRP A 305 -22.01 8.96 13.51
C TRP A 305 -21.62 9.38 12.08
N GLN A 306 -20.31 9.35 11.75
CA GLN A 306 -19.83 9.66 10.41
C GLN A 306 -20.24 8.58 9.42
N LEU A 307 -20.21 7.31 9.84
CA LEU A 307 -20.73 6.20 9.05
C LEU A 307 -22.23 6.35 8.78
N LEU A 308 -23.02 6.66 9.80
CA LEU A 308 -24.44 6.91 9.64
C LEU A 308 -24.73 8.08 8.69
N ALA A 309 -23.97 9.18 8.83
CA ALA A 309 -24.08 10.32 7.94
C ALA A 309 -23.67 9.98 6.48
N ALA A 310 -22.65 9.14 6.28
CA ALA A 310 -22.21 8.70 4.95
C ALA A 310 -23.28 7.82 4.27
N VAL A 311 -23.91 6.90 4.99
CA VAL A 311 -25.03 6.10 4.47
C VAL A 311 -26.20 7.01 4.08
N ALA A 312 -26.59 7.95 4.93
CA ALA A 312 -27.66 8.90 4.63
C ALA A 312 -27.31 9.82 3.43
N TYR A 313 -26.01 10.11 3.22
CA TYR A 313 -25.56 10.81 2.00
C TYR A 313 -25.76 9.97 0.75
N GLN A 314 -25.40 8.71 0.77
CA GLN A 314 -25.56 7.81 -0.39
C GLN A 314 -27.04 7.65 -0.76
N GLU A 315 -27.93 7.58 0.21
CA GLU A 315 -29.36 7.39 -0.02
C GLU A 315 -30.08 8.66 -0.53
N SER A 316 -29.68 9.85 -0.05
CA SER A 316 -30.45 11.06 -0.27
C SER A 316 -29.65 12.32 -0.52
N HIS A 317 -28.31 12.28 -0.47
CA HIS A 317 -27.44 13.47 -0.38
C HIS A 317 -27.89 14.44 0.75
N TRP A 318 -28.36 13.87 1.89
CA TRP A 318 -28.99 14.59 3.00
C TRP A 318 -30.15 15.49 2.57
N ASN A 319 -30.93 15.04 1.59
CA ASN A 319 -32.14 15.75 1.14
C ASN A 319 -33.37 15.13 1.82
N PRO A 320 -34.06 15.85 2.75
CA PRO A 320 -35.21 15.30 3.43
C PRO A 320 -36.42 15.09 2.52
N MET A 321 -36.38 15.64 1.31
CA MET A 321 -37.45 15.50 0.29
C MET A 321 -37.11 14.45 -0.76
N ALA A 322 -36.00 13.69 -0.59
CA ALA A 322 -35.67 12.63 -1.53
C ALA A 322 -36.76 11.54 -1.51
N ARG A 323 -37.12 11.05 -2.70
CA ARG A 323 -38.06 9.95 -2.89
C ARG A 323 -37.35 8.81 -3.58
N SER A 324 -37.63 7.59 -3.12
CA SER A 324 -37.16 6.40 -3.80
C SER A 324 -37.76 6.31 -5.20
N PRO A 325 -37.03 5.90 -6.25
CA PRO A 325 -37.58 5.60 -7.57
C PRO A 325 -38.59 4.46 -7.57
N THR A 326 -38.58 3.65 -6.52
CA THR A 326 -39.44 2.47 -6.34
C THR A 326 -40.62 2.69 -5.41
N GLY A 327 -40.81 3.90 -4.87
CA GLY A 327 -41.94 4.27 -4.00
C GLY A 327 -41.56 4.68 -2.60
#